data_8cc915789b5687909bd5301b22a23834
#
_entry.id   8cc915789b5687909bd5301b22a23834
#
_cell.length_a   1.000
_cell.length_b   1.000
_cell.length_c   1.000
_cell.angle_alpha   90.00
_cell.angle_beta   90.00
_cell.angle_gamma   90.00
#
_symmetry.space_group_name_H-M   'P 1'
#
loop_
_entity.id
_entity.type
_entity.pdbx_description
1 polymer ?
#
loop_
_entity_poly.entity_id
_entity_poly.type
_entity_poly.pdbx_seq_one_letter_code
_entity_poly.pdbx_strand_id
1 'polypeptide(L)'
;CVADKDGYALWFSKNIIPAVRKEDALREKGGKSPVLRHIGLYGYKYDSLFKFKSLEEGIYEKLEGLEQLRFLENGMKIKIAKVDYRQFEGMSGVDSPEDVKRAEALFAKYGEF
;
A
#
# COMPACT_ATOMS: atom_id res chain seq x y z
N CYS A 1 1.36 -5.36 -0.80
CA CYS A 1 2.82 -5.29 -0.67
C CYS A 1 3.35 -6.39 0.24
N VAL A 2 4.62 -6.69 0.12
CA VAL A 2 5.36 -7.64 0.96
C VAL A 2 6.51 -6.94 1.66
N ALA A 3 6.81 -7.36 2.89
CA ALA A 3 7.88 -6.81 3.70
C ALA A 3 8.84 -7.91 4.16
N ASP A 4 10.08 -7.54 4.40
CA ASP A 4 11.06 -8.40 5.05
C ASP A 4 10.77 -8.53 6.57
N LYS A 5 11.59 -9.35 7.25
CA LYS A 5 11.49 -9.57 8.71
C LYS A 5 11.69 -8.29 9.53
N ASP A 6 12.40 -7.32 8.99
CA ASP A 6 12.72 -6.05 9.64
C ASP A 6 11.67 -4.97 9.29
N GLY A 7 10.64 -5.31 8.49
CA GLY A 7 9.53 -4.44 8.11
C GLY A 7 9.87 -3.45 7.01
N TYR A 8 10.88 -3.73 6.20
CA TYR A 8 11.12 -2.98 4.97
C TYR A 8 10.41 -3.62 3.79
N ALA A 9 9.93 -2.80 2.87
CA ALA A 9 9.27 -3.28 1.66
C ALA A 9 10.25 -4.10 0.81
N LEU A 10 9.80 -5.30 0.42
CA LEU A 10 10.44 -6.11 -0.60
C LEU A 10 9.88 -5.78 -1.98
N TRP A 11 8.56 -5.60 -2.06
CA TRP A 11 7.88 -5.27 -3.31
C TRP A 11 6.47 -4.70 -3.09
N PHE A 12 6.02 -3.91 -4.06
CA PHE A 12 4.64 -3.46 -4.21
C PHE A 12 4.10 -3.94 -5.55
N SER A 13 2.82 -4.31 -5.59
CA SER A 13 2.15 -4.68 -6.83
C SER A 13 0.66 -4.33 -6.76
N LYS A 14 0.06 -4.03 -7.90
CA LYS A 14 -1.40 -3.96 -8.06
C LYS A 14 -2.03 -5.34 -8.00
N ASN A 15 -1.27 -6.40 -8.30
CA ASN A 15 -1.69 -7.78 -8.08
C ASN A 15 -1.55 -8.18 -6.61
N ILE A 16 -2.27 -9.25 -6.24
CA ILE A 16 -2.16 -9.83 -4.90
C ILE A 16 -0.80 -10.50 -4.75
N ILE A 17 0.00 -10.01 -3.81
CA ILE A 17 1.28 -10.60 -3.40
C ILE A 17 1.34 -10.72 -1.87
N PRO A 18 2.00 -11.76 -1.33
CA PRO A 18 2.58 -12.92 -2.03
C PRO A 18 1.51 -13.89 -2.54
N ALA A 19 1.87 -14.72 -3.51
CA ALA A 19 1.07 -15.89 -3.83
C ALA A 19 1.04 -16.83 -2.62
N VAL A 20 -0.16 -17.14 -2.13
CA VAL A 20 -0.33 -17.96 -0.93
C VAL A 20 -0.48 -19.43 -1.33
N ARG A 21 0.57 -20.21 -1.08
CA ARG A 21 0.49 -21.67 -1.26
C ARG A 21 -0.44 -22.26 -0.20
N LYS A 22 -1.40 -23.06 -0.61
CA LYS A 22 -2.40 -23.70 0.28
C LYS A 22 -3.26 -22.70 1.04
N GLU A 23 -3.83 -21.76 0.31
CA GLU A 23 -4.72 -20.71 0.88
C GLU A 23 -5.87 -21.31 1.69
N ASP A 24 -6.48 -22.40 1.20
CA ASP A 24 -7.58 -23.07 1.89
C ASP A 24 -7.17 -23.55 3.29
N ALA A 25 -6.01 -24.17 3.42
CA ALA A 25 -5.50 -24.60 4.72
C ALA A 25 -5.22 -23.44 5.68
N LEU A 26 -4.89 -22.24 5.17
CA LEU A 26 -4.73 -21.04 5.97
C LEU A 26 -6.10 -20.56 6.49
N ARG A 27 -7.11 -20.56 5.63
CA ARG A 27 -8.50 -20.17 5.96
C ARG A 27 -9.14 -21.12 6.97
N GLU A 28 -8.98 -22.43 6.78
CA GLU A 28 -9.50 -23.48 7.70
C GLU A 28 -8.96 -23.33 9.13
N LYS A 29 -7.72 -22.89 9.28
CA LYS A 29 -7.10 -22.64 10.60
C LYS A 29 -7.49 -21.29 11.21
N GLY A 30 -8.41 -20.55 10.62
CA GLY A 30 -8.81 -19.20 11.07
C GLY A 30 -7.69 -18.17 10.97
N GLY A 31 -6.67 -18.48 10.15
CA GLY A 31 -5.52 -17.58 9.94
C GLY A 31 -5.92 -16.32 9.22
N LYS A 32 -5.34 -15.18 9.65
CA LYS A 32 -5.48 -13.92 8.93
C LYS A 32 -4.65 -13.98 7.64
N SER A 33 -5.16 -13.37 6.58
CA SER A 33 -4.41 -13.22 5.34
C SER A 33 -3.07 -12.53 5.60
N PRO A 34 -1.95 -13.08 5.08
CA PRO A 34 -0.65 -12.41 5.16
C PRO A 34 -0.51 -11.25 4.17
N VAL A 35 -1.49 -11.07 3.30
CA VAL A 35 -1.50 -10.01 2.29
C VAL A 35 -1.71 -8.66 2.96
N LEU A 36 -0.80 -7.73 2.73
CA LEU A 36 -0.89 -6.35 3.21
C LEU A 36 -1.45 -5.47 2.10
N ARG A 37 -2.57 -4.81 2.39
CA ARG A 37 -3.11 -3.79 1.50
C ARG A 37 -2.23 -2.55 1.58
N HIS A 38 -1.83 -2.05 0.44
CA HIS A 38 -1.10 -0.81 0.32
C HIS A 38 -2.04 0.39 0.51
N ILE A 39 -1.67 1.28 1.42
CA ILE A 39 -2.30 2.58 1.62
C ILE A 39 -1.34 3.62 1.05
N GLY A 40 -1.82 4.45 0.14
CA GLY A 40 -1.01 5.44 -0.58
C GLY A 40 -0.60 6.67 0.25
N LEU A 41 -0.15 6.45 1.49
CA LEU A 41 0.33 7.52 2.38
C LEU A 41 1.81 7.31 2.68
N TYR A 42 2.64 8.31 2.37
CA TYR A 42 4.09 8.24 2.49
C TYR A 42 4.65 9.40 3.27
N GLY A 43 5.58 9.08 4.18
CA GLY A 43 6.48 10.05 4.81
C GLY A 43 7.88 9.95 4.22
N TYR A 44 8.50 11.07 3.93
CA TYR A 44 9.85 11.12 3.36
C TYR A 44 10.81 11.86 4.28
N LYS A 45 12.02 11.32 4.41
CA LYS A 45 13.15 12.14 4.87
C LYS A 45 13.49 13.13 3.76
N TYR A 46 13.81 14.35 4.14
CA TYR A 46 14.13 15.45 3.22
C TYR A 46 15.10 15.03 2.10
N ASP A 47 16.27 14.49 2.49
CA ASP A 47 17.29 14.05 1.53
C ASP A 47 16.81 12.93 0.60
N SER A 48 15.95 12.03 1.11
CA SER A 48 15.38 10.95 0.30
C SER A 48 14.43 11.47 -0.77
N LEU A 49 13.66 12.52 -0.47
CA LEU A 49 12.78 13.15 -1.44
C LEU A 49 13.56 13.84 -2.55
N PHE A 50 14.64 14.56 -2.20
CA PHE A 50 15.52 15.18 -3.21
C PHE A 50 16.22 14.13 -4.08
N LYS A 51 16.72 13.05 -3.47
CA LYS A 51 17.31 11.95 -4.21
C LYS A 51 16.28 11.33 -5.17
N PHE A 52 15.07 11.08 -4.72
CA PHE A 52 13.99 10.54 -5.56
C PHE A 52 13.73 11.42 -6.80
N LYS A 53 13.67 12.73 -6.62
CA LYS A 53 13.45 13.68 -7.71
C LYS A 53 14.52 13.61 -8.80
N SER A 54 15.75 13.18 -8.46
CA SER A 54 16.86 13.03 -9.41
C SER A 54 16.90 11.66 -10.10
N LEU A 55 16.05 10.71 -9.69
CA LEU A 55 16.00 9.39 -10.30
C LEU A 55 15.10 9.39 -11.52
N GLU A 56 15.53 8.67 -12.55
CA GLU A 56 14.69 8.40 -13.71
C GLU A 56 13.63 7.35 -13.36
N GLU A 57 12.51 7.45 -14.07
CA GLU A 57 11.41 6.49 -13.92
C GLU A 57 11.84 5.08 -14.31
N GLY A 58 11.67 4.13 -13.40
CA GLY A 58 12.09 2.75 -13.54
C GLY A 58 11.20 1.91 -14.46
N ILE A 59 11.67 0.71 -14.79
CA ILE A 59 10.93 -0.24 -15.64
C ILE A 59 9.69 -0.73 -14.91
N TYR A 60 9.83 -1.15 -13.65
CA TYR A 60 8.72 -1.71 -12.87
C TYR A 60 7.75 -0.63 -12.43
N GLU A 61 8.23 0.58 -12.17
CA GLU A 61 7.37 1.73 -11.94
C GLU A 61 6.41 1.95 -13.11
N LYS A 62 6.92 1.92 -14.34
CA LYS A 62 6.11 2.06 -15.58
C LYS A 62 5.12 0.90 -15.75
N LEU A 63 5.56 -0.33 -15.52
CA LEU A 63 4.73 -1.51 -15.68
C LEU A 63 3.59 -1.59 -14.67
N GLU A 64 3.88 -1.34 -13.40
CA GLU A 64 2.91 -1.40 -12.30
C GLU A 64 2.15 -0.07 -12.11
N GLY A 65 2.67 1.04 -12.63
CA GLY A 65 2.15 2.39 -12.36
C GLY A 65 2.22 2.72 -10.87
N LEU A 66 3.33 2.40 -10.22
CA LEU A 66 3.57 2.54 -8.79
C LEU A 66 4.91 3.25 -8.55
N GLU A 67 4.87 4.57 -8.27
CA GLU A 67 6.06 5.42 -8.12
C GLU A 67 7.05 4.92 -7.06
N GLN A 68 6.57 4.30 -6.00
CA GLN A 68 7.42 3.80 -4.92
C GLN A 68 8.37 2.68 -5.38
N LEU A 69 8.11 2.04 -6.52
CA LEU A 69 9.01 1.05 -7.10
C LEU A 69 10.33 1.68 -7.56
N ARG A 70 10.34 2.96 -7.94
CA ARG A 70 11.56 3.71 -8.28
C ARG A 70 12.57 3.70 -7.13
N PHE A 71 12.09 3.82 -5.88
CA PHE A 71 12.97 3.69 -4.71
C PHE A 71 13.60 2.30 -4.65
N LEU A 72 12.79 1.25 -4.78
CA LEU A 72 13.26 -0.13 -4.66
C LEU A 72 14.19 -0.50 -5.82
N GLU A 73 13.87 -0.09 -7.05
CA GLU A 73 14.72 -0.31 -8.24
C GLU A 73 16.10 0.36 -8.09
N ASN A 74 16.20 1.44 -7.30
CA ASN A 74 17.45 2.14 -7.01
C ASN A 74 18.08 1.76 -5.67
N GLY A 75 17.68 0.64 -5.06
CA GLY A 75 18.25 0.13 -3.80
C GLY A 75 17.91 0.95 -2.57
N MET A 76 16.96 1.87 -2.65
CA MET A 76 16.49 2.64 -1.51
C MET A 76 15.46 1.83 -0.71
N LYS A 77 15.45 2.02 0.60
CA LYS A 77 14.57 1.27 1.50
C LYS A 77 13.32 2.06 1.86
N ILE A 78 12.17 1.38 1.85
CA ILE A 78 10.90 1.92 2.31
C ILE A 78 10.48 1.14 3.55
N LYS A 79 10.36 1.82 4.69
CA LYS A 79 9.84 1.21 5.92
C LYS A 79 8.32 1.12 5.84
N ILE A 80 7.76 -0.05 6.12
CA ILE A 80 6.31 -0.25 6.16
C ILE A 80 5.81 -0.04 7.59
N ALA A 81 4.85 0.87 7.75
CA ALA A 81 4.06 1.00 8.96
C ALA A 81 2.76 0.19 8.78
N LYS A 82 2.59 -0.86 9.58
CA LYS A 82 1.34 -1.62 9.58
C LYS A 82 0.32 -0.89 10.43
N VAL A 83 -0.84 -0.60 9.85
CA VAL A 83 -1.96 0.01 10.54
C VAL A 83 -3.15 -0.94 10.56
N ASP A 84 -3.87 -0.98 11.67
CA ASP A 84 -5.12 -1.73 11.78
C ASP A 84 -6.28 -0.73 11.79
N TYR A 85 -6.99 -0.64 10.67
CA TYR A 85 -8.10 0.28 10.48
C TYR A 85 -9.47 -0.42 10.44
N ARG A 86 -9.56 -1.65 10.96
CA ARG A 86 -10.82 -2.43 10.95
C ARG A 86 -11.96 -1.77 11.70
N GLN A 87 -11.68 -0.76 12.51
CA GLN A 87 -12.70 0.05 13.20
C GLN A 87 -13.27 1.17 12.31
N PHE A 88 -12.64 1.44 11.17
CA PHE A 88 -13.04 2.50 10.26
C PHE A 88 -13.52 1.90 8.93
N GLU A 89 -14.82 1.96 8.68
CA GLU A 89 -15.37 1.67 7.34
C GLU A 89 -14.84 2.75 6.37
N GLY A 90 -14.25 2.31 5.25
CA GLY A 90 -14.06 3.21 4.13
C GLY A 90 -12.73 3.91 3.97
N MET A 91 -11.61 3.34 4.47
CA MET A 91 -10.29 3.81 4.03
C MET A 91 -10.01 3.41 2.57
N SER A 92 -10.60 4.12 1.65
CA SER A 92 -10.32 4.04 0.22
C SER A 92 -10.10 5.45 -0.33
N GLY A 93 -9.22 5.56 -1.33
CA GLY A 93 -9.01 6.82 -2.04
C GLY A 93 -10.30 7.31 -2.69
N VAL A 94 -10.31 8.58 -3.04
CA VAL A 94 -11.38 9.23 -3.81
C VAL A 94 -10.80 9.56 -5.18
N ASP A 95 -10.94 8.62 -6.12
CA ASP A 95 -10.33 8.71 -7.45
C ASP A 95 -11.38 8.78 -8.57
N SER A 96 -12.66 8.56 -8.22
CA SER A 96 -13.78 8.55 -9.16
C SER A 96 -15.00 9.28 -8.60
N PRO A 97 -15.97 9.70 -9.45
CA PRO A 97 -17.23 10.30 -8.98
C PRO A 97 -18.04 9.38 -8.05
N GLU A 98 -17.94 8.08 -8.22
CA GLU A 98 -18.58 7.08 -7.34
C GLU A 98 -17.94 7.08 -5.96
N ASP A 99 -16.62 7.28 -5.89
CA ASP A 99 -15.90 7.38 -4.62
C ASP A 99 -16.30 8.64 -3.84
N VAL A 100 -16.55 9.75 -4.53
CA VAL A 100 -17.08 10.98 -3.90
C VAL A 100 -18.41 10.69 -3.20
N LYS A 101 -19.37 10.08 -3.89
CA LYS A 101 -20.68 9.72 -3.31
C LYS A 101 -20.54 8.81 -2.10
N ARG A 102 -19.61 7.85 -2.16
CA ARG A 102 -19.30 6.96 -1.03
C ARG A 102 -18.70 7.74 0.14
N ALA A 103 -17.76 8.64 -0.13
CA ALA A 103 -17.15 9.49 0.89
C ALA A 103 -18.18 10.39 1.57
N GLU A 104 -19.06 11.05 0.79
CA GLU A 104 -20.16 11.88 1.31
C GLU A 104 -21.10 11.07 2.22
N ALA A 105 -21.45 9.85 1.83
CA ALA A 105 -22.28 8.98 2.67
C ALA A 105 -21.59 8.60 3.98
N LEU A 106 -20.27 8.39 3.97
CA LEU A 106 -19.49 8.12 5.18
C LEU A 106 -19.39 9.36 6.08
N PHE A 107 -19.16 10.54 5.50
CA PHE A 107 -19.19 11.80 6.25
C PHE A 107 -20.56 12.06 6.89
N ALA A 108 -21.64 11.79 6.17
CA ALA A 108 -23.01 11.91 6.73
C ALA A 108 -23.25 10.94 7.90
N LYS A 109 -22.62 9.74 7.86
CA LYS A 109 -22.77 8.72 8.91
C LYS A 109 -21.91 8.96 10.14
N TYR A 110 -20.68 9.43 9.96
CA TYR A 110 -19.68 9.50 11.03
C TYR A 110 -19.26 10.91 11.43
N GLY A 111 -19.62 11.92 10.62
CA GLY A 111 -19.19 13.31 10.81
C GLY A 111 -17.76 13.57 10.32
N GLU A 112 -17.31 14.80 10.51
CA GLU A 112 -15.90 15.17 10.31
C GLU A 112 -15.08 14.67 11.52
N PHE A 113 -13.89 14.15 11.25
CA PHE A 113 -12.96 13.68 12.26
C PHE A 113 -12.12 14.82 12.81
#